data_68d525531f926148494dbca86d95694f
#
_entry.id   68d525531f926148494dbca86d95694f
#
_cell.length_a   1.000
_cell.length_b   1.000
_cell.length_c   1.000
_cell.angle_alpha   90.00
_cell.angle_beta   90.00
_cell.angle_gamma   90.00
#
_symmetry.space_group_name_H-M   'P 1'
#
loop_
_entity.id
_entity.type
_entity.pdbx_description
1 polymer ?
#
loop_
_entity_poly.entity_id
_entity_poly.type
_entity_poly.pdbx_seq_one_letter_code
_entity_poly.pdbx_strand_id
1 'polypeptide(L)'
;TIFARSGTRADLNSYITTNREEAAVALAKGKKIKRPQEGKLEPLKCSMLPLDYEITEDSDIRIIQIAGANAQYYRMLWTHNFVGSQATYNRAVLIDGYVAAVFGISKMAADSIFVWYVMKAPHKLYRLGRLCYMLAQNQSFVDTLLDDIDQEKVTKMRTAMLTKYAENKEVRGIMKLVNRQEDAKNGYKLTYEATLVAGRDEKATLAEWLRREKQWQQKRTQQ
;
A
#
# COMPACT_ATOMS: atom_id res chain seq x y z
N THR A 1 -14.19 9.52 -4.22
CA THR A 1 -14.69 8.18 -3.85
C THR A 1 -15.33 7.44 -5.02
N ILE A 2 -15.83 8.13 -6.04
CA ILE A 2 -16.33 7.50 -7.29
C ILE A 2 -15.20 6.79 -8.03
N PHE A 3 -14.02 7.39 -8.07
CA PHE A 3 -12.83 6.84 -8.74
C PHE A 3 -12.38 5.51 -8.19
N ALA A 4 -12.49 5.34 -6.87
CA ALA A 4 -12.12 4.09 -6.21
C ALA A 4 -13.07 2.92 -6.51
N ARG A 5 -14.18 3.15 -7.23
CA ARG A 5 -15.19 2.13 -7.53
C ARG A 5 -15.16 1.62 -8.96
N SER A 6 -14.80 2.46 -9.94
CA SER A 6 -14.88 2.07 -11.35
C SER A 6 -13.52 1.69 -11.94
N GLY A 7 -12.42 2.28 -11.47
CA GLY A 7 -11.08 1.93 -11.90
C GLY A 7 -10.79 2.14 -13.39
N THR A 8 -11.59 2.94 -14.07
CA THR A 8 -11.40 3.19 -15.49
C THR A 8 -10.38 4.29 -15.74
N ARG A 9 -9.79 4.34 -16.93
CA ARG A 9 -8.88 5.41 -17.34
C ARG A 9 -9.61 6.77 -17.40
N ALA A 10 -10.90 6.77 -17.73
CA ALA A 10 -11.71 7.98 -17.72
C ALA A 10 -11.83 8.57 -16.31
N ASP A 11 -12.06 7.71 -15.31
CA ASP A 11 -12.12 8.14 -13.91
C ASP A 11 -10.78 8.68 -13.42
N LEU A 12 -9.67 8.03 -13.80
CA LEU A 12 -8.34 8.51 -13.48
C LEU A 12 -8.06 9.89 -14.08
N ASN A 13 -8.43 10.11 -15.36
CA ASN A 13 -8.25 11.40 -16.02
C ASN A 13 -9.09 12.49 -15.35
N SER A 14 -10.34 12.18 -14.97
CA SER A 14 -11.19 13.10 -14.21
C SER A 14 -10.59 13.44 -12.86
N TYR A 15 -10.07 12.44 -12.13
CA TYR A 15 -9.37 12.65 -10.87
C TYR A 15 -8.15 13.58 -11.03
N ILE A 16 -7.29 13.31 -12.02
CA ILE A 16 -6.12 14.14 -12.33
C ILE A 16 -6.55 15.58 -12.63
N THR A 17 -7.63 15.76 -13.39
CA THR A 17 -8.15 17.09 -13.73
C THR A 17 -8.63 17.85 -12.49
N THR A 18 -9.39 17.19 -11.62
CA THR A 18 -9.89 17.78 -10.36
C THR A 18 -8.77 18.21 -9.43
N ASN A 19 -7.68 17.42 -9.36
CA ASN A 19 -6.54 17.76 -8.49
C ASN A 19 -5.55 18.75 -9.11
N ARG A 20 -5.75 19.20 -10.35
CA ARG A 20 -4.89 20.24 -10.98
C ARG A 20 -4.93 21.56 -10.26
N GLU A 21 -6.07 21.95 -9.71
CA GLU A 21 -6.21 23.20 -8.94
C GLU A 21 -5.39 23.16 -7.66
N GLU A 22 -5.47 22.04 -6.90
CA GLU A 22 -4.65 21.84 -5.70
C GLU A 22 -3.16 21.83 -6.04
N ALA A 23 -2.80 21.21 -7.17
CA ALA A 23 -1.44 21.19 -7.68
C ALA A 23 -0.96 22.60 -8.07
N ALA A 24 -1.83 23.41 -8.69
CA ALA A 24 -1.53 24.80 -9.06
C ALA A 24 -1.30 25.69 -7.82
N VAL A 25 -2.13 25.53 -6.78
CA VAL A 25 -1.96 26.21 -5.49
C VAL A 25 -0.64 25.81 -4.81
N ALA A 26 -0.26 24.55 -4.88
CA ALA A 26 1.00 24.09 -4.30
C ALA A 26 2.23 24.58 -5.08
N LEU A 27 2.13 24.71 -6.40
CA LEU A 27 3.18 25.32 -7.26
C LEU A 27 3.33 26.82 -6.98
N ALA A 28 2.23 27.54 -6.83
CA ALA A 28 2.24 28.97 -6.46
C ALA A 28 2.93 29.22 -5.10
N LYS A 29 2.95 28.20 -4.21
CA LYS A 29 3.68 28.20 -2.93
C LYS A 29 5.14 27.75 -3.05
N GLY A 30 5.70 27.65 -4.25
CA GLY A 30 7.11 27.28 -4.50
C GLY A 30 7.40 25.80 -4.32
N LYS A 31 6.40 24.94 -4.22
CA LYS A 31 6.60 23.49 -4.11
C LYS A 31 6.79 22.84 -5.47
N LYS A 32 7.90 22.13 -5.66
CA LYS A 32 8.10 21.29 -6.86
C LYS A 32 7.15 20.09 -6.78
N ILE A 33 6.13 20.07 -7.61
CA ILE A 33 5.24 18.92 -7.77
C ILE A 33 5.67 18.15 -9.01
N LYS A 34 6.15 16.92 -8.81
CA LYS A 34 6.35 15.98 -9.91
C LYS A 34 4.98 15.47 -10.35
N ARG A 35 4.47 15.97 -11.48
CA ARG A 35 3.26 15.43 -12.10
C ARG A 35 3.58 14.14 -12.83
N PRO A 36 2.76 13.08 -12.71
CA PRO A 36 2.85 11.96 -13.61
C PRO A 36 2.60 12.46 -15.04
N GLN A 37 3.39 11.99 -15.99
CA GLN A 37 3.11 12.27 -17.40
C GLN A 37 1.87 11.48 -17.80
N GLU A 38 0.78 12.16 -18.15
CA GLU A 38 -0.55 11.57 -18.43
C GLU A 38 -0.51 10.41 -19.45
N GLY A 39 0.40 10.45 -20.43
CA GLY A 39 0.54 9.41 -21.45
C GLY A 39 1.24 8.11 -21.00
N LYS A 40 1.71 8.02 -19.76
CA LYS A 40 2.50 6.88 -19.25
C LYS A 40 1.80 6.07 -18.17
N LEU A 41 0.57 6.42 -17.81
CA LEU A 41 -0.17 5.70 -16.77
C LEU A 41 -0.93 4.53 -17.40
N GLU A 42 -0.61 3.31 -16.97
CA GLU A 42 -1.20 2.10 -17.52
C GLU A 42 -1.71 1.17 -16.40
N PRO A 43 -2.95 0.67 -16.49
CA PRO A 43 -3.43 -0.39 -15.63
C PRO A 43 -2.72 -1.71 -15.96
N LEU A 44 -2.73 -2.63 -15.01
CA LEU A 44 -2.42 -4.02 -15.30
C LEU A 44 -3.52 -4.63 -16.20
N LYS A 45 -3.18 -5.70 -16.92
CA LYS A 45 -4.15 -6.41 -17.78
C LYS A 45 -5.18 -7.26 -17.01
N CYS A 46 -5.27 -7.10 -15.70
CA CYS A 46 -6.23 -7.75 -14.83
C CYS A 46 -7.18 -6.74 -14.21
N SER A 47 -8.40 -7.16 -13.93
CA SER A 47 -9.43 -6.35 -13.30
C SER A 47 -9.07 -6.04 -11.86
N MET A 48 -9.62 -4.96 -11.31
CA MET A 48 -9.53 -4.68 -9.88
C MET A 48 -10.44 -5.60 -9.07
N LEU A 49 -10.02 -5.86 -7.84
CA LEU A 49 -10.82 -6.64 -6.89
C LEU A 49 -12.20 -5.96 -6.70
N PRO A 50 -13.32 -6.69 -6.92
CA PRO A 50 -14.64 -6.13 -6.70
C PRO A 50 -14.85 -5.69 -5.24
N LEU A 51 -15.70 -4.67 -5.05
CA LEU A 51 -15.92 -4.01 -3.76
C LEU A 51 -16.45 -4.97 -2.66
N ASP A 52 -17.14 -6.01 -3.05
CA ASP A 52 -17.80 -7.01 -2.19
C ASP A 52 -17.32 -8.43 -2.45
N TYR A 53 -16.17 -8.59 -3.12
CA TYR A 53 -15.59 -9.89 -3.39
C TYR A 53 -15.31 -10.66 -2.08
N GLU A 54 -15.78 -11.89 -2.00
CA GLU A 54 -15.54 -12.74 -0.84
C GLU A 54 -14.15 -13.38 -0.94
N ILE A 55 -13.28 -13.03 0.00
CA ILE A 55 -11.94 -13.60 0.11
C ILE A 55 -11.98 -14.74 1.12
N THR A 56 -11.53 -15.92 0.70
CA THR A 56 -11.51 -17.14 1.53
C THR A 56 -10.08 -17.63 1.76
N GLU A 57 -9.92 -18.66 2.57
CA GLU A 57 -8.62 -19.31 2.79
C GLU A 57 -8.12 -20.07 1.56
N ASP A 58 -9.04 -20.38 0.62
CA ASP A 58 -8.72 -21.05 -0.65
C ASP A 58 -8.38 -20.06 -1.77
N SER A 59 -8.58 -18.75 -1.56
CA SER A 59 -8.24 -17.71 -2.54
C SER A 59 -6.76 -17.78 -2.90
N ASP A 60 -6.48 -17.71 -4.22
CA ASP A 60 -5.11 -17.64 -4.73
C ASP A 60 -4.54 -16.24 -4.51
N ILE A 61 -3.44 -16.15 -3.77
CA ILE A 61 -2.78 -14.89 -3.49
C ILE A 61 -1.39 -14.87 -4.10
N ARG A 62 -1.08 -13.81 -4.85
CA ARG A 62 0.22 -13.64 -5.52
C ARG A 62 0.74 -12.22 -5.36
N ILE A 63 2.04 -12.12 -5.18
CA ILE A 63 2.75 -10.85 -5.25
C ILE A 63 3.52 -10.83 -6.56
N ILE A 64 3.24 -9.86 -7.42
CA ILE A 64 3.91 -9.71 -8.71
C ILE A 64 4.68 -8.39 -8.80
N GLN A 65 5.78 -8.41 -9.52
CA GLN A 65 6.51 -7.19 -9.88
C GLN A 65 5.72 -6.42 -10.92
N ILE A 66 5.67 -5.09 -10.77
CA ILE A 66 4.99 -4.20 -11.71
C ILE A 66 5.87 -3.01 -12.09
N ALA A 67 5.65 -2.48 -13.28
CA ALA A 67 6.33 -1.27 -13.72
C ALA A 67 5.89 -0.04 -12.92
N GLY A 68 6.73 0.98 -12.86
CA GLY A 68 6.42 2.24 -12.17
C GLY A 68 5.15 2.92 -12.73
N ALA A 69 4.90 2.81 -14.03
CA ALA A 69 3.69 3.35 -14.67
C ALA A 69 2.41 2.68 -14.16
N ASN A 70 2.42 1.34 -14.03
CA ASN A 70 1.29 0.60 -13.45
C ASN A 70 1.07 0.98 -11.98
N ALA A 71 2.15 1.01 -11.18
CA ALA A 71 2.07 1.41 -9.79
C ALA A 71 1.48 2.83 -9.64
N GLN A 72 1.95 3.76 -10.46
CA GLN A 72 1.48 5.15 -10.43
C GLN A 72 0.00 5.25 -10.83
N TYR A 73 -0.47 4.44 -11.78
CA TYR A 73 -1.89 4.35 -12.14
C TYR A 73 -2.75 4.07 -10.90
N TYR A 74 -2.47 2.98 -10.16
CA TYR A 74 -3.25 2.61 -8.98
C TYR A 74 -3.07 3.59 -7.80
N ARG A 75 -1.89 4.17 -7.65
CA ARG A 75 -1.65 5.21 -6.64
C ARG A 75 -2.52 6.43 -6.88
N MET A 76 -2.65 6.88 -8.11
CA MET A 76 -3.52 8.02 -8.47
C MET A 76 -5.00 7.65 -8.37
N LEU A 77 -5.35 6.38 -8.66
CA LEU A 77 -6.72 5.91 -8.63
C LEU A 77 -7.28 5.76 -7.20
N TRP A 78 -6.45 5.29 -6.26
CA TRP A 78 -6.90 4.94 -4.91
C TRP A 78 -6.52 5.95 -3.83
N THR A 79 -5.94 7.07 -4.17
CA THR A 79 -5.62 8.14 -3.22
C THR A 79 -6.32 9.45 -3.56
N HIS A 80 -6.61 10.24 -2.53
CA HIS A 80 -7.14 11.59 -2.68
C HIS A 80 -6.02 12.64 -2.73
N ASN A 81 -4.79 12.26 -2.46
CA ASN A 81 -3.66 13.18 -2.42
C ASN A 81 -2.73 12.93 -3.59
N PHE A 82 -2.11 13.99 -4.07
CA PHE A 82 -1.05 13.90 -5.07
C PHE A 82 0.13 13.06 -4.51
N VAL A 83 0.50 12.02 -5.24
CA VAL A 83 1.52 11.07 -4.80
C VAL A 83 2.88 11.45 -5.39
N GLY A 84 3.82 11.87 -4.54
CA GLY A 84 5.12 12.39 -4.95
C GLY A 84 6.13 11.31 -5.33
N SER A 85 6.77 10.67 -4.37
CA SER A 85 7.92 9.80 -4.58
C SER A 85 7.57 8.43 -5.15
N GLN A 86 8.46 7.89 -5.99
CA GLN A 86 8.39 6.51 -6.45
C GLN A 86 9.27 5.63 -5.57
N ALA A 87 8.81 4.41 -5.30
CA ALA A 87 9.63 3.36 -4.70
C ALA A 87 10.53 2.71 -5.76
N THR A 88 11.63 2.12 -5.33
CA THR A 88 12.54 1.41 -6.23
C THR A 88 11.88 0.16 -6.79
N TYR A 89 11.20 -0.60 -5.93
CA TYR A 89 10.54 -1.86 -6.27
C TYR A 89 9.04 -1.70 -6.06
N ASN A 90 8.27 -1.87 -7.12
CA ASN A 90 6.82 -1.79 -7.09
C ASN A 90 6.23 -3.19 -7.22
N ARG A 91 5.25 -3.50 -6.39
CA ARG A 91 4.59 -4.81 -6.32
C ARG A 91 3.07 -4.62 -6.35
N ALA A 92 2.38 -5.57 -6.98
CA ALA A 92 0.94 -5.70 -6.87
C ALA A 92 0.58 -6.99 -6.12
N VAL A 93 -0.45 -6.91 -5.31
CA VAL A 93 -1.09 -8.08 -4.69
C VAL A 93 -2.29 -8.44 -5.54
N LEU A 94 -2.28 -9.65 -6.06
CA LEU A 94 -3.41 -10.25 -6.76
C LEU A 94 -4.11 -11.23 -5.81
N ILE A 95 -5.44 -11.20 -5.85
CA ILE A 95 -6.30 -12.19 -5.18
C ILE A 95 -7.23 -12.76 -6.24
N ASP A 96 -7.13 -14.05 -6.49
CA ASP A 96 -7.89 -14.75 -7.54
C ASP A 96 -7.79 -14.06 -8.91
N GLY A 97 -6.61 -13.52 -9.21
CA GLY A 97 -6.32 -12.80 -10.46
C GLY A 97 -6.76 -11.33 -10.48
N TYR A 98 -7.44 -10.83 -9.46
CA TYR A 98 -7.83 -9.42 -9.35
C TYR A 98 -6.76 -8.59 -8.63
N VAL A 99 -6.54 -7.36 -9.08
CA VAL A 99 -5.65 -6.42 -8.39
C VAL A 99 -6.29 -5.93 -7.10
N ALA A 100 -5.80 -6.39 -5.97
CA ALA A 100 -6.30 -6.02 -4.64
C ALA A 100 -5.58 -4.82 -4.04
N ALA A 101 -4.26 -4.71 -4.29
CA ALA A 101 -3.46 -3.61 -3.79
C ALA A 101 -2.16 -3.45 -4.58
N VAL A 102 -1.51 -2.30 -4.43
CA VAL A 102 -0.14 -2.07 -4.87
C VAL A 102 0.67 -1.46 -3.73
N PHE A 103 1.94 -1.82 -3.64
CA PHE A 103 2.83 -1.27 -2.65
C PHE A 103 4.24 -1.08 -3.21
N GLY A 104 4.96 -0.15 -2.62
CA GLY A 104 6.31 0.18 -3.06
C GLY A 104 7.32 0.03 -1.95
N ILE A 105 8.45 -0.58 -2.28
CA ILE A 105 9.55 -0.88 -1.37
C ILE A 105 10.83 -0.24 -1.89
N SER A 106 11.67 0.20 -0.97
CA SER A 106 13.06 0.56 -1.25
C SER A 106 13.97 0.08 -0.12
N LYS A 107 15.24 -0.08 -0.43
CA LYS A 107 16.28 -0.20 0.59
C LYS A 107 16.36 1.09 1.40
N MET A 108 16.49 1.01 2.71
CA MET A 108 16.66 2.19 3.55
C MET A 108 17.91 2.13 4.42
N ALA A 109 18.21 0.98 4.99
CA ALA A 109 19.39 0.75 5.81
C ALA A 109 19.91 -0.67 5.58
N ALA A 110 21.10 -0.98 6.11
CA ALA A 110 21.72 -2.29 5.89
C ALA A 110 20.85 -3.47 6.38
N ASP A 111 20.03 -3.26 7.42
CA ASP A 111 19.21 -4.28 8.07
C ASP A 111 17.71 -4.18 7.77
N SER A 112 17.28 -3.21 6.94
CA SER A 112 15.85 -2.95 6.79
C SER A 112 15.42 -2.55 5.38
N ILE A 113 14.26 -3.04 4.98
CA ILE A 113 13.48 -2.52 3.87
C ILE A 113 12.52 -1.44 4.35
N PHE A 114 12.13 -0.55 3.46
CA PHE A 114 11.17 0.51 3.72
C PHE A 114 9.97 0.41 2.78
N VAL A 115 8.78 0.28 3.35
CA VAL A 115 7.52 0.33 2.61
C VAL A 115 7.08 1.79 2.49
N TRP A 116 7.22 2.36 1.31
CA TRP A 116 6.93 3.76 1.02
C TRP A 116 5.45 4.07 0.93
N TYR A 117 4.69 3.14 0.39
CA TYR A 117 3.26 3.27 0.24
C TYR A 117 2.58 1.91 0.15
N VAL A 118 1.34 1.87 0.57
CA VAL A 118 0.39 0.80 0.33
C VAL A 118 -0.88 1.47 -0.17
N MET A 119 -1.28 1.16 -1.40
CA MET A 119 -2.53 1.60 -2.01
C MET A 119 -3.37 0.37 -2.29
N LYS A 120 -4.65 0.44 -1.99
CA LYS A 120 -5.53 -0.73 -2.00
C LYS A 120 -6.85 -0.43 -2.70
N ALA A 121 -7.40 -1.43 -3.34
CA ALA A 121 -8.77 -1.39 -3.83
C ALA A 121 -9.73 -1.10 -2.65
N PRO A 122 -10.77 -0.30 -2.86
CA PRO A 122 -11.82 -0.15 -1.86
C PRO A 122 -12.52 -1.49 -1.64
N HIS A 123 -12.78 -1.83 -0.38
CA HIS A 123 -13.47 -3.07 -0.04
C HIS A 123 -14.42 -2.84 1.14
N LYS A 124 -15.62 -3.46 1.09
CA LYS A 124 -16.65 -3.29 2.13
C LYS A 124 -16.30 -4.04 3.42
N LEU A 125 -15.72 -5.23 3.29
CA LEU A 125 -15.54 -6.18 4.38
C LEU A 125 -14.12 -6.22 4.95
N TYR A 126 -13.11 -5.99 4.10
CA TYR A 126 -11.72 -6.30 4.43
C TYR A 126 -10.79 -5.09 4.42
N ARG A 127 -9.82 -5.09 5.33
CA ARG A 127 -8.75 -4.07 5.42
C ARG A 127 -7.53 -4.54 4.65
N LEU A 128 -7.58 -4.46 3.32
CA LEU A 128 -6.52 -4.95 2.42
C LEU A 128 -5.14 -4.35 2.69
N GLY A 129 -5.06 -3.13 3.22
CA GLY A 129 -3.78 -2.53 3.61
C GLY A 129 -3.05 -3.33 4.69
N ARG A 130 -3.78 -3.94 5.63
CA ARG A 130 -3.18 -4.84 6.64
C ARG A 130 -2.56 -6.08 6.01
N LEU A 131 -3.25 -6.68 5.04
CA LEU A 131 -2.73 -7.81 4.30
C LEU A 131 -1.40 -7.47 3.64
N CYS A 132 -1.31 -6.32 2.96
CA CYS A 132 -0.06 -5.88 2.32
C CYS A 132 1.10 -5.74 3.31
N TYR A 133 0.87 -5.15 4.47
CA TYR A 133 1.92 -5.05 5.49
C TYR A 133 2.32 -6.42 6.05
N MET A 134 1.37 -7.35 6.20
CA MET A 134 1.68 -8.70 6.64
C MET A 134 2.45 -9.51 5.58
N LEU A 135 2.12 -9.34 4.29
CA LEU A 135 2.85 -9.95 3.18
C LEU A 135 4.28 -9.42 3.08
N ALA A 136 4.45 -8.09 3.20
CA ALA A 136 5.76 -7.45 3.17
C ALA A 136 6.65 -7.84 4.38
N GLN A 137 6.07 -8.40 5.46
CA GLN A 137 6.83 -8.92 6.59
C GLN A 137 7.37 -10.35 6.38
N ASN A 138 6.94 -11.07 5.34
CA ASN A 138 7.42 -12.42 5.12
C ASN A 138 8.90 -12.40 4.71
N GLN A 139 9.73 -13.17 5.41
CA GLN A 139 11.14 -13.30 5.06
C GLN A 139 11.28 -13.85 3.63
N SER A 140 10.50 -14.87 3.27
CA SER A 140 10.48 -15.44 1.92
C SER A 140 10.23 -14.40 0.82
N PHE A 141 9.31 -13.46 1.05
CA PHE A 141 9.08 -12.36 0.11
C PHE A 141 10.29 -11.41 0.04
N VAL A 142 10.88 -11.06 1.18
CA VAL A 142 12.06 -10.19 1.22
C VAL A 142 13.27 -10.85 0.56
N ASP A 143 13.43 -12.15 0.73
CA ASP A 143 14.51 -12.91 0.10
C ASP A 143 14.42 -12.89 -1.43
N THR A 144 13.20 -12.82 -2.00
CA THR A 144 13.04 -12.59 -3.45
C THR A 144 13.47 -11.20 -3.92
N LEU A 145 13.59 -10.25 -3.01
CA LEU A 145 14.08 -8.89 -3.31
C LEU A 145 15.59 -8.76 -3.15
N LEU A 146 16.26 -9.68 -2.45
CA LEU A 146 17.69 -9.61 -2.17
C LEU A 146 18.53 -9.69 -3.42
N ASP A 147 18.11 -10.48 -4.41
CA ASP A 147 18.77 -10.56 -5.73
C ASP A 147 18.80 -9.18 -6.43
N ASP A 148 17.76 -8.36 -6.19
CA ASP A 148 17.65 -7.02 -6.71
C ASP A 148 18.32 -5.95 -5.83
N ILE A 149 18.43 -6.21 -4.51
CA ILE A 149 18.81 -5.20 -3.52
C ILE A 149 20.26 -5.34 -3.04
N ASP A 150 20.93 -6.46 -3.31
CA ASP A 150 22.31 -6.75 -2.86
C ASP A 150 22.50 -6.50 -1.35
N GLN A 151 21.75 -7.24 -0.51
CA GLN A 151 21.77 -7.10 0.96
C GLN A 151 21.95 -8.43 1.69
N GLU A 152 23.01 -8.53 2.43
CA GLU A 152 23.35 -9.74 3.17
C GLU A 152 22.42 -10.09 4.34
N LYS A 153 21.71 -9.13 4.98
CA LYS A 153 20.84 -9.42 6.15
C LYS A 153 19.77 -8.36 6.40
N VAL A 154 18.69 -8.41 5.64
CA VAL A 154 17.50 -7.66 6.00
C VAL A 154 16.69 -8.44 7.03
N THR A 155 16.52 -7.90 8.21
CA THR A 155 15.76 -8.54 9.32
C THR A 155 14.53 -7.73 9.72
N LYS A 156 14.37 -6.52 9.17
CA LYS A 156 13.33 -5.60 9.58
C LYS A 156 12.63 -4.95 8.39
N MET A 157 11.39 -4.58 8.62
CA MET A 157 10.60 -3.75 7.75
C MET A 157 10.22 -2.46 8.47
N ARG A 158 10.30 -1.32 7.79
CA ARG A 158 9.89 0.00 8.28
C ARG A 158 8.88 0.66 7.35
N THR A 159 8.06 1.52 7.91
CA THR A 159 7.22 2.47 7.15
C THR A 159 7.05 3.76 7.93
N ALA A 160 6.80 4.86 7.22
CA ALA A 160 6.43 6.12 7.85
C ALA A 160 5.19 6.70 7.16
N MET A 161 4.36 7.36 7.94
CA MET A 161 3.13 7.94 7.45
C MET A 161 2.84 9.28 8.11
N LEU A 162 2.26 10.19 7.33
CA LEU A 162 1.71 11.45 7.81
C LEU A 162 0.22 11.26 8.05
N THR A 163 -0.25 11.59 9.25
CA THR A 163 -1.65 11.37 9.64
C THR A 163 -2.09 12.38 10.70
N LYS A 164 -3.37 12.68 10.74
CA LYS A 164 -3.99 13.51 11.79
C LYS A 164 -4.12 12.79 13.14
N TYR A 165 -3.90 11.49 13.17
CA TYR A 165 -4.09 10.66 14.35
C TYR A 165 -2.76 10.24 14.97
N ALA A 166 -2.73 10.13 16.29
CA ALA A 166 -1.55 9.72 17.06
C ALA A 166 -1.14 8.25 16.85
N GLU A 167 -1.99 7.46 16.19
CA GLU A 167 -1.74 6.07 15.78
C GLU A 167 -2.42 5.76 14.44
N ASN A 168 -1.85 4.84 13.67
CA ASN A 168 -2.47 4.32 12.47
C ASN A 168 -3.09 2.94 12.72
N LYS A 169 -4.40 2.84 12.50
CA LYS A 169 -5.17 1.60 12.73
C LYS A 169 -4.82 0.47 11.76
N GLU A 170 -4.28 0.77 10.58
CA GLU A 170 -3.91 -0.25 9.59
C GLU A 170 -2.70 -1.08 10.01
N VAL A 171 -1.74 -0.47 10.68
CA VAL A 171 -0.50 -1.15 11.11
C VAL A 171 -0.50 -1.57 12.58
N ARG A 172 -1.48 -1.11 13.37
CA ARG A 172 -1.58 -1.47 14.79
C ARG A 172 -1.75 -2.98 14.98
N GLY A 173 -0.90 -3.58 15.82
CA GLY A 173 -0.86 -5.03 16.06
C GLY A 173 -0.15 -5.84 14.97
N ILE A 174 0.43 -5.15 13.95
CA ILE A 174 1.32 -5.74 12.96
C ILE A 174 2.72 -5.18 13.16
N MET A 175 2.83 -3.86 13.34
CA MET A 175 4.09 -3.15 13.50
C MET A 175 4.10 -2.37 14.82
N LYS A 176 5.29 -2.17 15.37
CA LYS A 176 5.53 -1.35 16.55
C LYS A 176 5.77 0.11 16.14
N LEU A 177 5.11 1.04 16.81
CA LEU A 177 5.42 2.47 16.68
C LEU A 177 6.77 2.74 17.35
N VAL A 178 7.77 3.18 16.58
CA VAL A 178 9.12 3.45 17.06
C VAL A 178 9.44 4.93 17.14
N ASN A 179 8.74 5.77 16.38
CA ASN A 179 8.88 7.22 16.47
C ASN A 179 7.56 7.92 16.16
N ARG A 180 7.29 8.98 16.95
CA ARG A 180 6.15 9.89 16.76
C ARG A 180 6.69 11.31 16.85
N GLN A 181 6.52 12.06 15.78
CA GLN A 181 6.84 13.48 15.72
C GLN A 181 5.57 14.25 15.40
N GLU A 182 5.34 15.35 16.11
CA GLU A 182 4.29 16.28 15.76
C GLU A 182 4.67 17.02 14.47
N ASP A 183 3.69 17.19 13.60
CA ASP A 183 3.82 17.92 12.34
C ASP A 183 2.71 18.98 12.30
N ALA A 184 3.10 20.22 12.34
CA ALA A 184 2.17 21.36 12.44
C ALA A 184 1.14 21.38 11.29
N LYS A 185 1.45 20.79 10.14
CA LYS A 185 0.58 20.74 8.97
C LYS A 185 -0.30 19.50 8.91
N ASN A 186 0.26 18.34 9.29
CA ASN A 186 -0.36 17.03 9.03
C ASN A 186 -0.78 16.31 10.32
N GLY A 187 -0.51 16.89 11.50
CA GLY A 187 -0.75 16.31 12.82
C GLY A 187 0.44 15.50 13.33
N TYR A 188 0.73 14.34 12.73
CA TYR A 188 1.83 13.48 13.17
C TYR A 188 2.56 12.85 11.99
N LYS A 189 3.90 12.73 12.15
CA LYS A 189 4.73 11.81 11.37
C LYS A 189 5.01 10.59 12.26
N LEU A 190 4.45 9.46 11.87
CA LEU A 190 4.58 8.20 12.60
C LEU A 190 5.54 7.28 11.86
N THR A 191 6.51 6.69 12.56
CA THR A 191 7.41 5.66 12.03
C THR A 191 7.13 4.35 12.73
N TYR A 192 6.91 3.30 11.95
CA TYR A 192 6.65 1.96 12.43
C TYR A 192 7.75 1.00 11.97
N GLU A 193 8.03 0.01 12.81
CA GLU A 193 8.98 -1.06 12.54
C GLU A 193 8.37 -2.42 12.88
N ALA A 194 8.73 -3.44 12.10
CA ALA A 194 8.43 -4.83 12.41
C ALA A 194 9.63 -5.71 12.06
N THR A 195 9.83 -6.77 12.83
CA THR A 195 10.74 -7.86 12.48
C THR A 195 10.12 -8.71 11.38
N LEU A 196 10.93 -9.19 10.45
CA LEU A 196 10.48 -10.12 9.43
C LEU A 196 10.09 -11.46 10.05
N VAL A 197 9.15 -12.15 9.41
CA VAL A 197 8.61 -13.42 9.89
C VAL A 197 9.15 -14.54 8.99
N ALA A 198 9.99 -15.39 9.57
CA ALA A 198 10.52 -16.58 8.87
C ALA A 198 9.47 -17.68 8.76
N GLY A 199 9.56 -18.49 7.71
CA GLY A 199 8.72 -19.68 7.52
C GLY A 199 7.24 -19.41 7.23
N ARG A 200 6.87 -18.16 6.93
CA ARG A 200 5.51 -17.79 6.57
C ARG A 200 5.46 -17.41 5.09
N ASP A 201 4.65 -18.10 4.33
CA ASP A 201 4.35 -17.82 2.93
C ASP A 201 3.09 -16.95 2.76
N GLU A 202 2.71 -16.70 1.51
CA GLU A 202 1.54 -15.89 1.15
C GLU A 202 0.24 -16.54 1.63
N LYS A 203 0.12 -17.87 1.52
CA LYS A 203 -1.10 -18.61 1.91
C LYS A 203 -1.29 -18.60 3.42
N ALA A 204 -0.24 -18.87 4.19
CA ALA A 204 -0.26 -18.76 5.64
C ALA A 204 -0.56 -17.33 6.12
N THR A 205 -0.06 -16.34 5.39
CA THR A 205 -0.35 -14.92 5.66
C THR A 205 -1.82 -14.60 5.41
N LEU A 206 -2.39 -15.10 4.32
CA LEU A 206 -3.81 -14.92 4.00
C LEU A 206 -4.71 -15.51 5.10
N ALA A 207 -4.45 -16.75 5.50
CA ALA A 207 -5.21 -17.42 6.56
C ALA A 207 -5.14 -16.66 7.91
N GLU A 208 -3.95 -16.23 8.31
CA GLU A 208 -3.76 -15.46 9.53
C GLU A 208 -4.45 -14.08 9.46
N TRP A 209 -4.37 -13.41 8.31
CA TRP A 209 -5.05 -12.13 8.11
C TRP A 209 -6.58 -12.30 8.14
N LEU A 210 -7.15 -13.30 7.47
CA LEU A 210 -8.59 -13.59 7.51
C LEU A 210 -9.08 -13.89 8.93
N ARG A 211 -8.32 -14.65 9.69
CA ARG A 211 -8.62 -14.91 11.11
C ARG A 211 -8.72 -13.60 11.90
N ARG A 212 -7.79 -12.66 11.70
CA ARG A 212 -7.80 -11.34 12.35
C ARG A 212 -8.93 -10.45 11.87
N GLU A 213 -9.30 -10.51 10.59
CA GLU A 213 -10.43 -9.76 10.04
C GLU A 213 -11.76 -10.26 10.61
N LYS A 214 -11.97 -11.59 10.71
CA LYS A 214 -13.15 -12.18 11.36
C LYS A 214 -13.30 -11.70 12.81
N GLN A 215 -12.23 -11.74 13.59
CA GLN A 215 -12.24 -11.24 14.98
C GLN A 215 -12.56 -9.74 15.08
N TRP A 216 -12.05 -8.95 14.16
CA TRP A 216 -12.34 -7.52 14.14
C TRP A 216 -13.78 -7.21 13.75
N GLN A 217 -14.35 -7.94 12.79
CA GLN A 217 -15.75 -7.81 12.39
C GLN A 217 -16.69 -8.16 13.54
N GLN A 218 -16.44 -9.27 14.24
CA GLN A 218 -17.21 -9.68 15.41
C GLN A 218 -17.24 -8.60 16.51
N LYS A 219 -16.10 -7.98 16.81
CA LYS A 219 -16.02 -6.89 17.80
C LYS A 219 -16.82 -5.64 17.39
N ARG A 220 -16.97 -5.38 16.09
CA ARG A 220 -17.78 -4.24 15.60
C ARG A 220 -19.28 -4.49 15.69
N THR A 221 -19.71 -5.73 15.54
CA THR A 221 -21.14 -6.10 15.63
C THR A 221 -21.65 -6.09 17.08
N GLN A 222 -20.74 -6.16 18.05
CA GLN A 222 -21.06 -6.15 19.49
C GLN A 222 -21.03 -4.74 20.12
N GLN A 223 -20.66 -3.72 19.36
CA GLN A 223 -20.67 -2.29 19.75
C GLN A 223 -21.83 -1.54 19.08
#